data_9603840362a97224eedf2e711c1855c9
#
_entry.id   9603840362a97224eedf2e711c1855c9
#
_cell.length_a   1.000
_cell.length_b   1.000
_cell.length_c   1.000
_cell.angle_alpha   90.00
_cell.angle_beta   90.00
_cell.angle_gamma   90.00
#
_symmetry.space_group_name_H-M   'P 1'
#
loop_
_entity.id
_entity.type
_entity.pdbx_description
1 polymer ?
#
loop_
_entity_poly.entity_id
_entity_poly.type
_entity_poly.pdbx_seq_one_letter_code
_entity_poly.pdbx_strand_id
1 'polypeptide(L)'
;MKNLTILAATALAACAAGTSARADSNLEPRSITVNYDDLNISTAHGAAMLYARIRVAAETVCGDQGSARSLVLLSRYAGCVHGAIGAAVAYVNRPAVTEYAAARGVVPADIQLKGRFARNN
;
A
#
# COMPACT_ATOMS: atom_id res chain seq x y z
N MET A 1 0.88 73.42 -24.33
CA MET A 1 0.73 73.40 -22.88
C MET A 1 -0.49 72.61 -22.50
N LYS A 2 -0.37 71.32 -22.44
CA LYS A 2 -1.49 70.48 -21.95
C LYS A 2 -0.90 69.34 -21.16
N ASN A 3 -1.03 69.45 -19.86
CA ASN A 3 -0.61 68.43 -18.91
C ASN A 3 -1.58 67.27 -18.95
N LEU A 4 -1.08 66.12 -19.39
CA LEU A 4 -1.83 64.89 -19.36
C LEU A 4 -1.41 64.09 -18.15
N THR A 5 -2.27 64.07 -17.14
CA THR A 5 -2.06 63.32 -15.91
C THR A 5 -2.49 61.88 -16.18
N ILE A 6 -1.54 60.98 -16.20
CA ILE A 6 -1.79 59.57 -16.35
C ILE A 6 -1.97 58.98 -14.96
N LEU A 7 -3.19 58.51 -14.66
CA LEU A 7 -3.55 57.77 -13.48
C LEU A 7 -2.97 56.36 -13.57
N ALA A 8 -2.07 56.04 -12.69
CA ALA A 8 -1.54 54.71 -12.53
C ALA A 8 -2.60 53.83 -11.86
N ALA A 9 -3.08 52.85 -12.58
CA ALA A 9 -3.90 51.79 -12.03
C ALA A 9 -3.03 50.77 -11.28
N THR A 10 -3.16 50.79 -9.97
CA THR A 10 -2.52 49.76 -9.12
C THR A 10 -3.31 48.47 -9.23
N ALA A 11 -2.77 47.49 -9.92
CA ALA A 11 -3.28 46.14 -9.90
C ALA A 11 -2.88 45.47 -8.57
N LEU A 12 -3.84 45.23 -7.71
CA LEU A 12 -3.68 44.34 -6.56
C LEU A 12 -3.59 42.91 -7.06
N ALA A 13 -2.38 42.36 -7.07
CA ALA A 13 -2.18 40.94 -7.20
C ALA A 13 -2.54 40.26 -5.88
N ALA A 14 -3.71 39.66 -5.81
CA ALA A 14 -4.08 38.76 -4.74
C ALA A 14 -3.21 37.51 -4.82
N CYS A 15 -2.18 37.43 -3.99
CA CYS A 15 -1.47 36.19 -3.74
C CYS A 15 -2.41 35.27 -2.99
N ALA A 16 -3.06 34.35 -3.71
CA ALA A 16 -3.66 33.17 -3.10
C ALA A 16 -2.52 32.34 -2.51
N ALA A 17 -2.26 32.52 -1.21
CA ALA A 17 -1.43 31.61 -0.46
C ALA A 17 -2.16 30.29 -0.39
N GLY A 18 -1.86 29.41 -1.34
CA GLY A 18 -2.21 28.02 -1.28
C GLY A 18 -1.52 27.43 -0.06
N THR A 19 -2.20 27.34 1.04
CA THR A 19 -1.79 26.50 2.14
C THR A 19 -1.84 25.07 1.64
N SER A 20 -0.72 24.59 1.13
CA SER A 20 -0.50 23.17 0.97
C SER A 20 -0.58 22.59 2.37
N ALA A 21 -1.73 22.04 2.71
CA ALA A 21 -1.84 21.16 3.87
C ALA A 21 -0.89 20.00 3.59
N ARG A 22 0.32 20.10 4.12
CA ARG A 22 1.20 18.96 4.25
C ARG A 22 0.48 18.04 5.21
N ALA A 23 -0.16 17.01 4.68
CA ALA A 23 -0.52 15.86 5.47
C ALA A 23 0.76 15.44 6.21
N ASP A 24 0.68 15.44 7.54
CA ASP A 24 1.79 15.03 8.37
C ASP A 24 2.28 13.66 7.92
N SER A 25 3.43 13.66 7.27
CA SER A 25 4.10 12.47 6.76
C SER A 25 4.81 11.67 7.88
N ASN A 26 4.32 11.75 9.10
CA ASN A 26 4.72 10.86 10.17
C ASN A 26 4.16 9.43 10.01
N LEU A 27 3.36 9.21 8.98
CA LEU A 27 2.98 7.90 8.47
C LEU A 27 3.85 7.59 7.24
N GLU A 28 5.16 7.57 7.44
CA GLU A 28 6.04 7.00 6.44
C GLU A 28 5.58 5.56 6.19
N PRO A 29 5.22 5.16 4.95
CA PRO A 29 4.78 3.81 4.69
C PRO A 29 5.92 2.87 5.06
N ARG A 30 5.74 2.11 6.11
CA ARG A 30 6.72 1.11 6.52
C ARG A 30 6.81 0.09 5.41
N SER A 31 7.99 -0.03 4.82
CA SER A 31 8.28 -1.04 3.82
C SER A 31 9.44 -1.91 4.26
N ILE A 32 9.36 -3.19 3.98
CA ILE A 32 10.42 -4.16 4.26
C ILE A 32 10.72 -4.90 2.98
N THR A 33 11.99 -4.94 2.62
CA THR A 33 12.47 -5.72 1.48
C THR A 33 12.61 -7.19 1.89
N VAL A 34 11.93 -8.08 1.16
CA VAL A 34 12.06 -9.52 1.33
C VAL A 34 12.97 -10.06 0.24
N ASN A 35 14.13 -10.55 0.62
CA ASN A 35 15.06 -11.21 -0.32
C ASN A 35 14.69 -12.70 -0.48
N TYR A 36 14.73 -13.21 -1.72
CA TYR A 36 14.41 -14.59 -2.06
C TYR A 36 15.33 -15.20 -3.15
N ASP A 37 16.46 -14.57 -3.44
CA ASP A 37 17.42 -15.03 -4.47
C ASP A 37 18.01 -16.40 -4.14
N ASP A 38 18.02 -16.77 -2.86
CA ASP A 38 18.48 -18.06 -2.35
C ASP A 38 17.43 -19.19 -2.47
N LEU A 39 16.20 -18.87 -2.92
CA LEU A 39 15.08 -19.82 -2.97
C LEU A 39 14.74 -20.22 -4.40
N ASN A 40 14.51 -21.53 -4.61
CA ASN A 40 13.86 -21.98 -5.84
C ASN A 40 12.33 -21.86 -5.69
N ILE A 41 11.80 -20.67 -6.00
CA ILE A 41 10.38 -20.34 -5.84
C ILE A 41 9.44 -21.02 -6.83
N SER A 42 9.97 -21.81 -7.75
CA SER A 42 9.17 -22.68 -8.64
C SER A 42 8.81 -24.01 -7.99
N THR A 43 9.42 -24.35 -6.87
CA THR A 43 9.13 -25.55 -6.09
C THR A 43 8.15 -25.24 -4.95
N ALA A 44 7.38 -26.24 -4.53
CA ALA A 44 6.49 -26.11 -3.38
C ALA A 44 7.23 -25.68 -2.11
N HIS A 45 8.43 -26.23 -1.88
CA HIS A 45 9.26 -25.86 -0.74
C HIS A 45 9.73 -24.41 -0.80
N GLY A 46 10.26 -23.97 -1.94
CA GLY A 46 10.71 -22.59 -2.13
C GLY A 46 9.57 -21.58 -2.02
N ALA A 47 8.39 -21.91 -2.58
CA ALA A 47 7.18 -21.09 -2.45
C ALA A 47 6.74 -20.98 -0.97
N ALA A 48 6.76 -22.07 -0.21
CA ALA A 48 6.44 -22.08 1.22
C ALA A 48 7.40 -21.20 2.03
N MET A 49 8.69 -21.31 1.75
CA MET A 49 9.72 -20.50 2.43
C MET A 49 9.59 -19.02 2.12
N LEU A 50 9.33 -18.65 0.85
CA LEU A 50 9.10 -17.27 0.47
C LEU A 50 7.84 -16.73 1.14
N TYR A 51 6.75 -17.49 1.13
CA TYR A 51 5.51 -17.08 1.80
C TYR A 51 5.72 -16.81 3.29
N ALA A 52 6.49 -17.66 3.98
CA ALA A 52 6.82 -17.45 5.39
C ALA A 52 7.59 -16.12 5.62
N ARG A 53 8.57 -15.80 4.77
CA ARG A 53 9.30 -14.52 4.81
C ARG A 53 8.37 -13.32 4.56
N ILE A 54 7.50 -13.41 3.56
CA ILE A 54 6.51 -12.37 3.24
C ILE A 54 5.58 -12.14 4.43
N ARG A 55 5.10 -13.21 5.07
CA ARG A 55 4.21 -13.10 6.22
C ARG A 55 4.87 -12.37 7.39
N VAL A 56 6.10 -12.73 7.75
CA VAL A 56 6.85 -12.07 8.83
C VAL A 56 7.06 -10.57 8.51
N ALA A 57 7.41 -10.26 7.27
CA ALA A 57 7.56 -8.87 6.83
C ALA A 57 6.23 -8.10 6.92
N ALA A 58 5.11 -8.70 6.49
CA ALA A 58 3.79 -8.10 6.56
C ALA A 58 3.35 -7.84 8.01
N GLU A 59 3.55 -8.79 8.91
CA GLU A 59 3.28 -8.65 10.34
C GLU A 59 4.11 -7.50 10.95
N THR A 60 5.37 -7.39 10.57
CA THR A 60 6.25 -6.30 11.04
C THR A 60 5.82 -4.93 10.52
N VAL A 61 5.43 -4.83 9.24
CA VAL A 61 4.95 -3.58 8.62
C VAL A 61 3.63 -3.14 9.23
N CYS A 62 2.72 -4.07 9.48
CA CYS A 62 1.39 -3.78 10.04
C CYS A 62 1.41 -3.47 11.54
N GLY A 63 2.54 -3.68 12.20
CA GLY A 63 2.71 -3.40 13.62
C GLY A 63 2.36 -4.58 14.51
N ASP A 64 2.35 -4.32 15.82
CA ASP A 64 2.17 -5.35 16.84
C ASP A 64 0.69 -5.66 17.10
N GLN A 65 0.30 -6.90 16.90
CA GLN A 65 -1.02 -7.42 17.27
C GLN A 65 -1.28 -7.33 18.79
N GLY A 66 -0.25 -7.43 19.62
CA GLY A 66 -0.35 -7.38 21.08
C GLY A 66 -0.87 -6.06 21.63
N SER A 67 -0.75 -4.98 20.87
CA SER A 67 -1.31 -3.66 21.25
C SER A 67 -2.78 -3.50 20.85
N ALA A 68 -3.34 -4.42 20.10
CA ALA A 68 -4.74 -4.38 19.66
C ALA A 68 -5.68 -4.88 20.78
N ARG A 69 -6.22 -3.94 21.56
CA ARG A 69 -7.12 -4.23 22.69
C ARG A 69 -8.60 -4.31 22.33
N SER A 70 -8.94 -4.19 21.06
CA SER A 70 -10.32 -4.23 20.59
C SER A 70 -10.46 -5.09 19.34
N LEU A 71 -11.66 -5.66 19.12
CA LEU A 71 -11.96 -6.43 17.92
C LEU A 71 -11.79 -5.63 16.64
N VAL A 72 -12.06 -4.32 16.69
CA VAL A 72 -11.87 -3.43 15.55
C VAL A 72 -10.38 -3.30 15.19
N LEU A 73 -9.50 -3.16 16.17
CA LEU A 73 -8.05 -3.07 15.92
C LEU A 73 -7.50 -4.40 15.43
N LEU A 74 -7.96 -5.52 15.96
CA LEU A 74 -7.61 -6.86 15.49
C LEU A 74 -8.03 -7.08 14.03
N SER A 75 -9.24 -6.65 13.67
CA SER A 75 -9.75 -6.73 12.30
C SER A 75 -8.93 -5.87 11.33
N ARG A 76 -8.56 -4.66 11.74
CA ARG A 76 -7.69 -3.79 10.94
C ARG A 76 -6.29 -4.38 10.75
N TYR A 77 -5.72 -4.93 11.81
CA TYR A 77 -4.43 -5.61 11.74
C TYR A 77 -4.47 -6.79 10.77
N ALA A 78 -5.46 -7.67 10.92
CA ALA A 78 -5.64 -8.81 10.03
C ALA A 78 -5.83 -8.38 8.57
N GLY A 79 -6.62 -7.34 8.31
CA GLY A 79 -6.81 -6.76 6.98
C GLY A 79 -5.52 -6.18 6.39
N CYS A 80 -4.71 -5.50 7.21
CA CYS A 80 -3.40 -4.99 6.82
C CYS A 80 -2.46 -6.14 6.42
N VAL A 81 -2.32 -7.16 7.26
CA VAL A 81 -1.44 -8.31 7.00
C VAL A 81 -1.86 -9.06 5.74
N HIS A 82 -3.15 -9.36 5.59
CA HIS A 82 -3.68 -10.00 4.39
C HIS A 82 -3.45 -9.18 3.13
N GLY A 83 -3.69 -7.88 3.19
CA GLY A 83 -3.46 -6.97 2.08
C GLY A 83 -1.98 -6.90 1.68
N ALA A 84 -1.08 -6.81 2.65
CA ALA A 84 0.36 -6.77 2.42
C ALA A 84 0.88 -8.07 1.79
N ILE A 85 0.44 -9.23 2.28
CA ILE A 85 0.79 -10.53 1.71
C ILE A 85 0.25 -10.65 0.29
N GLY A 86 -1.02 -10.30 0.05
CA GLY A 86 -1.65 -10.35 -1.27
C GLY A 86 -0.91 -9.48 -2.29
N ALA A 87 -0.50 -8.28 -1.92
CA ALA A 87 0.29 -7.39 -2.77
C ALA A 87 1.67 -7.96 -3.09
N ALA A 88 2.37 -8.52 -2.09
CA ALA A 88 3.68 -9.14 -2.28
C ALA A 88 3.61 -10.37 -3.19
N VAL A 89 2.62 -11.24 -3.00
CA VAL A 89 2.40 -12.42 -3.85
C VAL A 89 2.09 -12.02 -5.29
N ALA A 90 1.28 -10.99 -5.50
CA ALA A 90 1.00 -10.45 -6.83
C ALA A 90 2.26 -9.86 -7.48
N TYR A 91 3.10 -9.18 -6.72
CA TYR A 91 4.37 -8.64 -7.21
C TYR A 91 5.34 -9.73 -7.65
N VAL A 92 5.49 -10.80 -6.84
CA VAL A 92 6.34 -11.96 -7.18
C VAL A 92 5.84 -12.67 -8.43
N ASN A 93 4.56 -12.73 -8.64
CA ASN A 93 3.88 -13.25 -9.83
C ASN A 93 4.41 -14.64 -10.26
N ARG A 94 4.45 -15.58 -9.33
CA ARG A 94 4.85 -16.97 -9.57
C ARG A 94 3.73 -17.94 -9.20
N PRO A 95 3.32 -18.85 -10.11
CA PRO A 95 2.19 -19.76 -9.88
C PRO A 95 2.30 -20.55 -8.58
N ALA A 96 3.45 -21.14 -8.29
CA ALA A 96 3.65 -21.93 -7.08
C ALA A 96 3.45 -21.10 -5.79
N VAL A 97 3.86 -19.83 -5.79
CA VAL A 97 3.67 -18.92 -4.65
C VAL A 97 2.21 -18.49 -4.54
N THR A 98 1.58 -18.20 -5.68
CA THR A 98 0.16 -17.82 -5.76
C THR A 98 -0.74 -18.96 -5.26
N GLU A 99 -0.52 -20.18 -5.72
CA GLU A 99 -1.26 -21.36 -5.28
C GLU A 99 -1.07 -21.64 -3.80
N TYR A 100 0.15 -21.52 -3.31
CA TYR A 100 0.47 -21.70 -1.90
C TYR A 100 -0.25 -20.66 -1.00
N ALA A 101 -0.30 -19.39 -1.43
CA ALA A 101 -1.01 -18.32 -0.74
C ALA A 101 -2.54 -18.53 -0.78
N ALA A 102 -3.08 -18.91 -1.95
CA ALA A 102 -4.50 -19.17 -2.13
C ALA A 102 -5.00 -20.31 -1.22
N ALA A 103 -4.22 -21.39 -1.07
CA ALA A 103 -4.52 -22.48 -0.15
C ALA A 103 -4.61 -22.04 1.32
N ARG A 104 -4.10 -20.85 1.65
CA ARG A 104 -4.14 -20.21 2.99
C ARG A 104 -5.13 -19.05 3.07
N GLY A 105 -6.01 -18.92 2.08
CA GLY A 105 -7.04 -17.89 2.04
C GLY A 105 -6.54 -16.49 1.65
N VAL A 106 -5.27 -16.37 1.20
CA VAL A 106 -4.74 -15.11 0.72
C VAL A 106 -4.92 -15.04 -0.80
N VAL A 107 -5.78 -14.13 -1.24
CA VAL A 107 -6.03 -13.88 -2.66
C VAL A 107 -5.13 -12.74 -3.12
N PRO A 108 -4.32 -12.92 -4.18
CA PRO A 108 -3.52 -11.84 -4.75
C PRO A 108 -4.36 -10.62 -5.13
N ALA A 109 -3.78 -9.44 -5.00
CA ALA A 109 -4.50 -8.17 -5.16
C ALA A 109 -5.12 -7.98 -6.55
N ASP A 110 -4.46 -8.49 -7.60
CA ASP A 110 -4.95 -8.46 -8.98
C ASP A 110 -6.21 -9.31 -9.20
N ILE A 111 -6.30 -10.45 -8.53
CA ILE A 111 -7.48 -11.34 -8.58
C ILE A 111 -8.65 -10.72 -7.81
N GLN A 112 -8.38 -10.04 -6.70
CA GLN A 112 -9.42 -9.35 -5.92
C GLN A 112 -10.09 -8.24 -6.74
N LEU A 113 -9.32 -7.50 -7.53
CA LEU A 113 -9.84 -6.46 -8.42
C LEU A 113 -10.71 -7.05 -9.52
N LYS A 114 -10.28 -8.13 -10.18
CA LYS A 114 -11.06 -8.82 -11.20
C LYS A 114 -12.40 -9.33 -10.68
N GLY A 115 -12.43 -9.92 -9.49
CA GLY A 115 -13.65 -10.40 -8.84
C GLY A 115 -14.64 -9.29 -8.48
N ARG A 116 -14.15 -8.08 -8.22
CA ARG A 116 -14.97 -6.92 -7.91
C ARG A 116 -15.68 -6.35 -9.15
N PHE A 117 -15.01 -6.34 -10.30
CA PHE A 117 -15.60 -5.89 -11.56
C PHE A 117 -16.59 -6.90 -12.16
N ALA A 118 -16.37 -8.20 -11.97
CA ALA A 118 -17.28 -9.25 -12.46
C ALA A 118 -18.62 -9.30 -11.72
N ARG A 119 -18.71 -8.72 -10.53
CA ARG A 119 -19.92 -8.76 -9.69
C ARG A 119 -20.91 -7.61 -9.98
N ASN A 120 -20.52 -6.63 -10.81
CA ASN A 120 -21.31 -5.43 -11.11
C ASN A 120 -21.93 -5.43 -12.53
N ASN A 121 -21.93 -6.57 -13.22
CA ASN A 121 -22.62 -6.72 -14.52
C ASN A 121 -23.86 -7.57 -14.37
#